data_cbf01d584eb1b4a906272923bd90926d
#
_entry.id   cbf01d584eb1b4a906272923bd90926d
#
_cell.length_a   1.000
_cell.length_b   1.000
_cell.length_c   1.000
_cell.angle_alpha   90.00
_cell.angle_beta   90.00
_cell.angle_gamma   90.00
#
_symmetry.space_group_name_H-M   'P 1'
#
loop_
_entity.id
_entity.type
_entity.pdbx_description
1 polymer ?
#
loop_
_entity_poly.entity_id
_entity_poly.type
_entity_poly.pdbx_seq_one_letter_code
_entity_poly.pdbx_strand_id
1 'polypeptide(L)'
;EKDGTFTNLERRIQRIRKAVEQPTGVLPDWQVVCEVSARMGYAMQYSHPSAIMDEIAQLAPLFAGVSYDRLDMPEGLQWPVPSNAHPGTSLMHEQSFPKGRARFIPVEYLPPGEAPSESYPLVLITGRILQHYNCGAQTRRTDIMQVVDTDVLEVHAGDAARLALRDGELVRLISARGEARLPIVVSDRVQPGELFTSFHFPDTDVNVLLSSSADESSKCPEYKVSTVRVEKVTPSAAPAPPIHVMLIT
;
A
#
# COMPACT_ATOMS: atom_id res chain seq x y z
N GLU A 1 14.82 -4.61 12.89
CA GLU A 1 14.55 -4.45 14.32
C GLU A 1 14.04 -5.75 14.99
N LYS A 2 13.59 -6.74 14.21
CA LYS A 2 13.01 -7.99 14.74
C LYS A 2 13.37 -9.20 13.90
N ASP A 3 13.29 -10.39 14.51
CA ASP A 3 13.25 -11.67 13.82
C ASP A 3 11.81 -12.00 13.37
N GLY A 4 11.70 -12.84 12.37
CA GLY A 4 10.41 -13.30 11.86
C GLY A 4 10.47 -13.93 10.50
N THR A 5 9.33 -13.91 9.80
CA THR A 5 9.22 -14.37 8.42
C THR A 5 8.37 -13.41 7.61
N PHE A 6 8.67 -13.30 6.31
CA PHE A 6 7.80 -12.70 5.31
C PHE A 6 7.49 -13.70 4.22
N THR A 7 6.27 -13.64 3.69
CA THR A 7 5.89 -14.40 2.50
C THR A 7 5.76 -13.42 1.32
N ASN A 8 6.50 -13.67 0.26
CA ASN A 8 6.49 -12.83 -0.94
C ASN A 8 5.33 -13.21 -1.91
N LEU A 9 5.24 -12.52 -3.04
CA LEU A 9 4.21 -12.77 -4.06
C LEU A 9 4.31 -14.17 -4.70
N GLU A 10 5.48 -14.81 -4.67
CA GLU A 10 5.67 -16.19 -5.11
C GLU A 10 5.22 -17.21 -4.06
N ARG A 11 4.63 -16.80 -2.97
CA ARG A 11 4.28 -17.65 -1.81
C ARG A 11 5.52 -18.20 -1.09
N ARG A 12 6.69 -17.57 -1.29
CA ARG A 12 7.94 -17.97 -0.67
C ARG A 12 8.03 -17.40 0.73
N ILE A 13 8.11 -18.27 1.72
CA ILE A 13 8.32 -17.92 3.12
C ILE A 13 9.82 -17.75 3.34
N GLN A 14 10.25 -16.58 3.77
CA GLN A 14 11.65 -16.22 3.94
C GLN A 14 11.89 -15.68 5.35
N ARG A 15 13.04 -16.02 5.93
CA ARG A 15 13.47 -15.51 7.23
C ARG A 15 13.87 -14.04 7.13
N ILE A 16 13.39 -13.25 8.07
CA ILE A 16 13.98 -11.96 8.45
C ILE A 16 14.77 -12.12 9.72
N ARG A 17 15.91 -11.44 9.78
CA ARG A 17 16.82 -11.44 10.92
C ARG A 17 17.01 -10.02 11.43
N LYS A 18 17.01 -9.86 12.72
CA LYS A 18 17.25 -8.57 13.36
C LYS A 18 18.61 -8.01 12.92
N ALA A 19 18.61 -6.81 12.36
CA ALA A 19 19.79 -6.11 11.88
C ALA A 19 20.18 -4.93 12.77
N VAL A 20 19.20 -4.30 13.42
CA VAL A 20 19.41 -3.15 14.34
C VAL A 20 18.60 -3.32 15.60
N GLU A 21 19.01 -2.66 16.68
CA GLU A 21 18.26 -2.66 17.93
C GLU A 21 16.97 -1.83 17.78
N GLN A 22 15.93 -2.28 18.47
CA GLN A 22 14.69 -1.53 18.59
C GLN A 22 14.91 -0.30 19.47
N PRO A 23 14.23 0.82 19.18
CA PRO A 23 14.20 1.96 20.09
C PRO A 23 13.72 1.55 21.49
N THR A 24 14.27 2.16 22.52
CA THR A 24 13.88 1.89 23.90
C THR A 24 12.38 2.10 24.11
N GLY A 25 11.72 1.13 24.73
CA GLY A 25 10.28 1.17 25.01
C GLY A 25 9.38 0.72 23.86
N VAL A 26 9.94 0.34 22.71
CA VAL A 26 9.19 -0.23 21.58
C VAL A 26 9.19 -1.74 21.68
N LEU A 27 8.02 -2.37 21.49
CA LEU A 27 7.88 -3.83 21.44
C LEU A 27 7.75 -4.32 19.99
N PRO A 28 8.25 -5.52 19.67
CA PRO A 28 7.94 -6.17 18.39
C PRO A 28 6.43 -6.41 18.25
N ASP A 29 5.91 -6.37 17.02
CA ASP A 29 4.48 -6.51 16.75
C ASP A 29 3.85 -7.74 17.40
N TRP A 30 4.54 -8.89 17.35
CA TRP A 30 4.03 -10.12 17.94
C TRP A 30 3.88 -10.03 19.47
N GLN A 31 4.78 -9.32 20.18
CA GLN A 31 4.66 -9.09 21.61
C GLN A 31 3.48 -8.17 21.93
N VAL A 32 3.27 -7.11 21.12
CA VAL A 32 2.10 -6.25 21.25
C VAL A 32 0.80 -7.06 21.14
N VAL A 33 0.71 -7.97 20.16
CA VAL A 33 -0.45 -8.87 20.00
C VAL A 33 -0.62 -9.77 21.23
N CYS A 34 0.46 -10.38 21.74
CA CYS A 34 0.42 -11.20 22.95
C CYS A 34 -0.05 -10.42 24.18
N GLU A 35 0.44 -9.19 24.35
CA GLU A 35 0.04 -8.30 25.46
C GLU A 35 -1.46 -7.93 25.40
N VAL A 36 -1.96 -7.62 24.21
CA VAL A 36 -3.39 -7.34 24.01
C VAL A 36 -4.22 -8.58 24.32
N SER A 37 -3.83 -9.73 23.80
CA SER A 37 -4.50 -11.01 24.03
C SER A 37 -4.58 -11.37 25.52
N ALA A 38 -3.47 -11.20 26.24
CA ALA A 38 -3.41 -11.44 27.68
C ALA A 38 -4.38 -10.53 28.45
N ARG A 39 -4.45 -9.25 28.09
CA ARG A 39 -5.42 -8.29 28.70
C ARG A 39 -6.87 -8.60 28.37
N MET A 40 -7.11 -9.28 27.25
CA MET A 40 -8.44 -9.78 26.88
C MET A 40 -8.78 -11.13 27.55
N GLY A 41 -7.91 -11.67 28.39
CA GLY A 41 -8.14 -12.93 29.13
C GLY A 41 -7.70 -14.19 28.39
N TYR A 42 -7.02 -14.05 27.23
CA TYR A 42 -6.46 -15.18 26.49
C TYR A 42 -4.93 -15.08 26.48
N ALA A 43 -4.27 -15.93 27.23
CA ALA A 43 -2.82 -15.90 27.38
C ALA A 43 -2.13 -16.50 26.13
N MET A 44 -1.54 -15.64 25.32
CA MET A 44 -0.59 -16.02 24.26
C MET A 44 0.82 -15.74 24.76
N GLN A 45 1.62 -16.79 24.94
CA GLN A 45 2.97 -16.68 25.45
C GLN A 45 3.97 -17.38 24.56
N TYR A 46 4.79 -16.59 23.87
CA TYR A 46 5.89 -17.08 23.05
C TYR A 46 7.19 -16.44 23.49
N SER A 47 8.26 -17.21 23.47
CA SER A 47 9.61 -16.72 23.78
C SER A 47 10.32 -16.15 22.55
N HIS A 48 9.90 -16.59 21.37
CA HIS A 48 10.52 -16.22 20.10
C HIS A 48 9.53 -16.42 18.94
N PRO A 49 9.63 -15.69 17.81
CA PRO A 49 8.76 -15.88 16.64
C PRO A 49 8.79 -17.29 16.02
N SER A 50 9.85 -18.08 16.24
CA SER A 50 9.87 -19.48 15.80
C SER A 50 8.76 -20.31 16.45
N ALA A 51 8.49 -20.09 17.74
CA ALA A 51 7.40 -20.79 18.44
C ALA A 51 6.01 -20.46 17.86
N ILE A 52 5.84 -19.25 17.34
CA ILE A 52 4.63 -18.87 16.60
C ILE A 52 4.55 -19.65 15.29
N MET A 53 5.66 -19.78 14.55
CA MET A 53 5.68 -20.57 13.31
C MET A 53 5.41 -22.04 13.59
N ASP A 54 5.94 -22.60 14.68
CA ASP A 54 5.71 -23.99 15.07
C ASP A 54 4.22 -24.23 15.39
N GLU A 55 3.55 -23.30 16.03
CA GLU A 55 2.11 -23.38 16.27
C GLU A 55 1.31 -23.23 14.98
N ILE A 56 1.70 -22.32 14.08
CA ILE A 56 1.09 -22.23 12.73
C ILE A 56 1.21 -23.56 11.99
N ALA A 57 2.39 -24.20 12.04
CA ALA A 57 2.63 -25.48 11.40
C ALA A 57 1.76 -26.61 11.98
N GLN A 58 1.45 -26.57 13.27
CA GLN A 58 0.54 -27.51 13.91
C GLN A 58 -0.93 -27.30 13.56
N LEU A 59 -1.36 -26.05 13.43
CA LEU A 59 -2.76 -25.71 13.21
C LEU A 59 -3.15 -25.65 11.74
N ALA A 60 -2.23 -25.31 10.84
CA ALA A 60 -2.48 -25.12 9.43
C ALA A 60 -1.78 -26.19 8.58
N PRO A 61 -2.51 -27.22 8.06
CA PRO A 61 -1.91 -28.34 7.33
C PRO A 61 -1.03 -27.92 6.13
N LEU A 62 -1.34 -26.78 5.51
CA LEU A 62 -0.53 -26.26 4.39
C LEU A 62 0.84 -25.72 4.82
N PHE A 63 1.05 -25.52 6.12
CA PHE A 63 2.30 -25.09 6.73
C PHE A 63 2.98 -26.17 7.57
N ALA A 64 2.44 -27.38 7.64
CA ALA A 64 2.91 -28.44 8.54
C ALA A 64 4.39 -28.80 8.39
N GLY A 65 4.97 -28.57 7.23
CA GLY A 65 6.39 -28.76 6.99
C GLY A 65 7.24 -27.49 7.10
N VAL A 66 6.73 -26.38 7.61
CA VAL A 66 7.48 -25.13 7.74
C VAL A 66 8.07 -25.04 9.13
N SER A 67 9.38 -24.87 9.20
CA SER A 67 10.10 -24.58 10.45
C SER A 67 11.24 -23.59 10.19
N TYR A 68 11.72 -22.93 11.23
CA TYR A 68 12.83 -21.97 11.09
C TYR A 68 14.10 -22.65 10.55
N ASP A 69 14.41 -23.88 10.98
CA ASP A 69 15.56 -24.63 10.48
C ASP A 69 15.49 -24.86 8.98
N ARG A 70 14.29 -25.16 8.46
CA ARG A 70 14.08 -25.31 7.02
C ARG A 70 14.07 -23.99 6.26
N LEU A 71 13.69 -22.90 6.91
CA LEU A 71 13.70 -21.55 6.32
C LEU A 71 15.07 -20.89 6.37
N ASP A 72 16.04 -21.45 7.10
CA ASP A 72 17.43 -20.95 7.13
C ASP A 72 18.20 -21.24 5.84
N MET A 73 17.65 -22.09 4.97
CA MET A 73 18.14 -22.26 3.59
C MET A 73 17.89 -20.99 2.78
N PRO A 74 18.85 -20.55 1.95
CA PRO A 74 18.77 -19.25 1.23
C PRO A 74 17.54 -19.13 0.34
N GLU A 75 17.04 -20.23 -0.19
CA GLU A 75 15.91 -20.28 -1.12
C GLU A 75 14.56 -20.07 -0.43
N GLY A 76 14.47 -20.30 0.90
CA GLY A 76 13.20 -20.35 1.62
C GLY A 76 12.29 -21.49 1.11
N LEU A 77 11.03 -21.49 1.53
CA LEU A 77 10.04 -22.49 1.15
C LEU A 77 8.81 -21.84 0.51
N GLN A 78 8.41 -22.34 -0.66
CA GLN A 78 7.13 -21.93 -1.28
C GLN A 78 6.00 -22.81 -0.74
N TRP A 79 5.03 -22.20 -0.05
CA TRP A 79 3.87 -22.95 0.44
C TRP A 79 2.86 -23.25 -0.69
N PRO A 80 2.06 -24.32 -0.59
CA PRO A 80 1.92 -25.27 0.49
C PRO A 80 3.16 -26.14 0.77
N VAL A 81 3.39 -26.42 2.05
CA VAL A 81 4.44 -27.32 2.52
C VAL A 81 3.83 -28.30 3.53
N PRO A 82 3.08 -29.30 3.07
CA PRO A 82 2.22 -30.13 3.94
C PRO A 82 2.98 -31.15 4.81
N SER A 83 4.29 -31.29 4.65
CA SER A 83 5.11 -32.19 5.48
C SER A 83 6.58 -31.76 5.50
N ASN A 84 7.32 -32.24 6.48
CA ASN A 84 8.75 -31.97 6.62
C ASN A 84 9.59 -32.49 5.43
N ALA A 85 9.14 -33.53 4.73
CA ALA A 85 9.82 -34.05 3.55
C ALA A 85 9.44 -33.32 2.26
N HIS A 86 8.42 -32.46 2.28
CA HIS A 86 7.92 -31.77 1.09
C HIS A 86 8.86 -30.61 0.69
N PRO A 87 9.33 -30.54 -0.58
CA PRO A 87 10.30 -29.52 -1.01
C PRO A 87 9.74 -28.09 -1.13
N GLY A 88 8.45 -27.92 -0.96
CA GLY A 88 7.71 -26.71 -1.31
C GLY A 88 6.94 -26.89 -2.62
N THR A 89 6.02 -25.96 -2.90
CA THR A 89 5.13 -26.01 -4.07
C THR A 89 5.46 -24.83 -5.00
N SER A 90 6.23 -25.08 -6.04
CA SER A 90 6.59 -24.05 -7.02
C SER A 90 5.40 -23.67 -7.91
N LEU A 91 4.62 -24.65 -8.34
CA LEU A 91 3.45 -24.48 -9.20
C LEU A 91 2.18 -24.95 -8.50
N MET A 92 1.20 -24.03 -8.35
CA MET A 92 -0.10 -24.38 -7.77
C MET A 92 -0.96 -25.16 -8.75
N HIS A 93 -1.70 -26.14 -8.21
CA HIS A 93 -2.70 -26.90 -8.97
C HIS A 93 -2.14 -27.68 -10.17
N GLU A 94 -0.86 -28.05 -10.14
CA GLU A 94 -0.20 -28.79 -11.22
C GLU A 94 -0.93 -30.10 -11.59
N GLN A 95 -1.41 -30.82 -10.60
CA GLN A 95 -2.09 -32.10 -10.81
C GLN A 95 -3.61 -31.97 -10.75
N SER A 96 -4.16 -31.19 -9.87
CA SER A 96 -5.60 -31.03 -9.68
C SER A 96 -5.95 -29.78 -8.88
N PHE A 97 -7.18 -29.33 -9.03
CA PHE A 97 -7.76 -28.31 -8.13
C PHE A 97 -8.40 -28.96 -6.91
N PRO A 98 -8.36 -28.36 -5.71
CA PRO A 98 -8.96 -28.93 -4.50
C PRO A 98 -10.47 -29.23 -4.62
N LYS A 99 -11.17 -28.50 -5.49
CA LYS A 99 -12.60 -28.69 -5.77
C LYS A 99 -12.88 -29.45 -7.08
N GLY A 100 -11.90 -30.18 -7.60
CA GLY A 100 -11.98 -30.87 -8.88
C GLY A 100 -11.64 -29.96 -10.05
N ARG A 101 -12.59 -29.65 -10.93
CA ARG A 101 -12.35 -28.75 -12.08
C ARG A 101 -12.41 -27.28 -11.68
N ALA A 102 -11.61 -26.45 -12.30
CA ALA A 102 -11.75 -25.01 -12.20
C ALA A 102 -13.13 -24.55 -12.71
N ARG A 103 -13.72 -23.59 -12.05
CA ARG A 103 -15.02 -23.01 -12.44
C ARG A 103 -14.78 -21.63 -13.04
N PHE A 104 -15.26 -21.42 -14.26
CA PHE A 104 -15.39 -20.10 -14.85
C PHE A 104 -16.61 -19.40 -14.26
N ILE A 105 -16.43 -18.20 -13.78
CA ILE A 105 -17.49 -17.34 -13.25
C ILE A 105 -17.59 -16.15 -14.19
N PRO A 106 -18.69 -16.00 -14.95
CA PRO A 106 -18.90 -14.79 -15.73
C PRO A 106 -19.07 -13.60 -14.78
N VAL A 107 -18.38 -12.51 -15.11
CA VAL A 107 -18.44 -11.26 -14.35
C VAL A 107 -18.90 -10.16 -15.30
N GLU A 108 -19.98 -9.51 -14.93
CA GLU A 108 -20.48 -8.33 -15.66
C GLU A 108 -19.62 -7.10 -15.30
N TYR A 109 -19.40 -6.24 -16.29
CA TYR A 109 -18.76 -4.95 -16.03
C TYR A 109 -19.70 -4.06 -15.23
N LEU A 110 -19.23 -3.57 -14.12
CA LEU A 110 -19.89 -2.54 -13.33
C LEU A 110 -19.10 -1.22 -13.49
N PRO A 111 -19.76 -0.11 -13.85
CA PRO A 111 -19.08 1.18 -13.90
C PRO A 111 -18.63 1.60 -12.50
N PRO A 112 -17.63 2.49 -12.39
CA PRO A 112 -17.23 3.05 -11.10
C PRO A 112 -18.39 3.78 -10.42
N GLY A 113 -18.38 3.85 -9.10
CA GLY A 113 -19.40 4.52 -8.30
C GLY A 113 -19.50 6.02 -8.52
N GLU A 114 -18.48 6.64 -9.11
CA GLU A 114 -18.46 8.06 -9.48
C GLU A 114 -18.09 8.22 -10.95
N ALA A 115 -18.72 9.18 -11.63
CA ALA A 115 -18.40 9.58 -12.97
C ALA A 115 -18.17 11.10 -13.04
N PRO A 116 -17.29 11.58 -13.94
CA PRO A 116 -17.10 13.01 -14.14
C PRO A 116 -18.43 13.76 -14.36
N SER A 117 -18.52 14.94 -13.77
CA SER A 117 -19.68 15.82 -13.84
C SER A 117 -19.23 17.26 -14.09
N GLU A 118 -20.16 18.17 -14.32
CA GLU A 118 -19.85 19.60 -14.44
C GLU A 118 -19.15 20.15 -13.19
N SER A 119 -19.55 19.68 -12.00
CA SER A 119 -18.97 20.14 -10.73
C SER A 119 -17.61 19.50 -10.41
N TYR A 120 -17.38 18.27 -10.88
CA TYR A 120 -16.14 17.50 -10.66
C TYR A 120 -15.73 16.83 -11.98
N PRO A 121 -15.10 17.59 -12.91
CA PRO A 121 -14.91 17.14 -14.29
C PRO A 121 -13.69 16.23 -14.50
N LEU A 122 -12.86 16.02 -13.49
CA LEU A 122 -11.62 15.26 -13.58
C LEU A 122 -11.67 14.01 -12.71
N VAL A 123 -10.98 12.96 -13.15
CA VAL A 123 -10.82 11.71 -12.41
C VAL A 123 -9.49 11.71 -11.68
N LEU A 124 -9.52 11.53 -10.38
CA LEU A 124 -8.35 11.35 -9.54
C LEU A 124 -8.04 9.86 -9.36
N ILE A 125 -6.83 9.50 -9.71
CA ILE A 125 -6.24 8.18 -9.47
C ILE A 125 -5.22 8.32 -8.35
N THR A 126 -5.36 7.57 -7.26
CA THR A 126 -4.34 7.54 -6.21
C THR A 126 -3.48 6.29 -6.31
N GLY A 127 -2.21 6.40 -5.96
CA GLY A 127 -1.29 5.30 -6.08
C GLY A 127 -0.04 5.41 -5.20
N ARG A 128 0.89 4.50 -5.43
CA ARG A 128 2.20 4.49 -4.79
C ARG A 128 3.27 4.96 -5.77
N ILE A 129 4.32 5.53 -5.20
CA ILE A 129 5.57 5.82 -5.89
C ILE A 129 6.67 4.91 -5.33
N LEU A 130 7.77 4.75 -6.05
CA LEU A 130 8.85 3.82 -5.66
C LEU A 130 9.58 4.25 -4.38
N GLN A 131 9.64 5.55 -4.12
CA GLN A 131 10.42 6.13 -3.03
C GLN A 131 9.80 5.90 -1.66
N HIS A 132 8.47 5.74 -1.58
CA HIS A 132 7.77 5.60 -0.31
C HIS A 132 6.92 4.33 -0.21
N TYR A 133 6.82 3.81 1.01
CA TYR A 133 6.05 2.62 1.32
C TYR A 133 4.78 2.95 2.11
N ASN A 134 3.62 2.62 1.56
CA ASN A 134 2.30 2.86 2.15
C ASN A 134 2.12 4.32 2.63
N CYS A 135 1.73 4.55 3.88
CA CYS A 135 1.59 5.88 4.48
C CYS A 135 2.93 6.57 4.83
N GLY A 136 4.05 6.02 4.38
CA GLY A 136 5.37 6.59 4.61
C GLY A 136 5.87 6.54 6.04
N ALA A 137 5.21 5.82 6.96
CA ALA A 137 5.55 5.80 8.38
C ALA A 137 7.01 5.41 8.67
N GLN A 138 7.61 4.57 7.83
CA GLN A 138 9.02 4.20 7.90
C GLN A 138 9.88 5.05 6.96
N THR A 139 9.54 5.10 5.68
CA THR A 139 10.36 5.72 4.65
C THR A 139 10.52 7.23 4.83
N ARG A 140 9.53 7.93 5.39
CA ARG A 140 9.66 9.36 5.74
C ARG A 140 10.63 9.65 6.90
N ARG A 141 11.19 8.61 7.54
CA ARG A 141 12.23 8.69 8.57
C ARG A 141 13.61 8.30 8.06
N THR A 142 13.78 8.23 6.76
CA THR A 142 15.05 7.87 6.10
C THR A 142 15.45 8.97 5.13
N ASP A 143 16.67 8.88 4.58
CA ASP A 143 17.21 9.85 3.63
C ASP A 143 16.43 9.93 2.31
N ILE A 144 15.49 9.01 2.08
CA ILE A 144 14.60 9.06 0.91
C ILE A 144 13.75 10.35 0.88
N MET A 145 13.55 10.99 2.03
CA MET A 145 12.93 12.32 2.15
C MET A 145 13.70 13.42 1.39
N GLN A 146 14.99 13.22 1.10
CA GLN A 146 15.78 14.16 0.28
C GLN A 146 15.46 14.02 -1.21
N VAL A 147 14.84 12.92 -1.62
CA VAL A 147 14.45 12.64 -3.01
C VAL A 147 13.00 13.04 -3.26
N VAL A 148 12.10 12.66 -2.37
CA VAL A 148 10.66 13.02 -2.42
C VAL A 148 10.20 13.33 -1.01
N ASP A 149 9.76 14.54 -0.78
CA ASP A 149 9.36 15.07 0.52
C ASP A 149 7.87 15.44 0.63
N THR A 150 7.13 15.34 -0.49
CA THR A 150 5.69 15.64 -0.54
C THR A 150 4.97 14.83 -1.62
N ASP A 151 3.65 14.69 -1.50
CA ASP A 151 2.81 14.25 -2.61
C ASP A 151 2.67 15.38 -3.64
N VAL A 152 2.67 15.03 -4.91
CA VAL A 152 2.45 15.96 -6.03
C VAL A 152 1.22 15.52 -6.83
N LEU A 153 0.58 16.47 -7.51
CA LEU A 153 -0.52 16.20 -8.43
C LEU A 153 0.01 16.17 -9.88
N GLU A 154 0.05 15.01 -10.50
CA GLU A 154 0.37 14.89 -11.91
C GLU A 154 -0.85 15.31 -12.74
N VAL A 155 -0.61 16.22 -13.70
CA VAL A 155 -1.64 16.81 -14.55
C VAL A 155 -1.18 16.75 -16.00
N HIS A 156 -2.03 16.30 -16.92
CA HIS A 156 -1.73 16.29 -18.34
C HIS A 156 -1.51 17.70 -18.88
N ALA A 157 -0.55 17.89 -19.79
CA ALA A 157 -0.19 19.21 -20.33
C ALA A 157 -1.40 19.97 -20.94
N GLY A 158 -2.31 19.25 -21.63
CA GLY A 158 -3.54 19.82 -22.18
C GLY A 158 -4.48 20.35 -21.10
N ASP A 159 -4.63 19.64 -19.98
CA ASP A 159 -5.46 20.08 -18.85
C ASP A 159 -4.82 21.23 -18.08
N ALA A 160 -3.50 21.17 -17.89
CA ALA A 160 -2.75 22.27 -17.30
C ALA A 160 -2.93 23.57 -18.10
N ALA A 161 -2.83 23.50 -19.44
CA ALA A 161 -3.07 24.63 -20.32
C ALA A 161 -4.52 25.14 -20.25
N ARG A 162 -5.52 24.23 -20.30
CA ARG A 162 -6.94 24.56 -20.20
C ARG A 162 -7.32 25.23 -18.89
N LEU A 163 -6.71 24.77 -17.77
CA LEU A 163 -6.93 25.32 -16.44
C LEU A 163 -5.99 26.47 -16.10
N ALA A 164 -5.13 26.87 -17.06
CA ALA A 164 -4.11 27.90 -16.90
C ALA A 164 -3.16 27.65 -15.72
N LEU A 165 -2.81 26.39 -15.44
CA LEU A 165 -1.92 25.94 -14.39
C LEU A 165 -0.47 25.92 -14.87
N ARG A 166 0.47 26.09 -13.94
CA ARG A 166 1.91 26.03 -14.21
C ARG A 166 2.56 24.94 -13.38
N ASP A 167 3.58 24.32 -13.93
CA ASP A 167 4.40 23.34 -13.21
C ASP A 167 4.92 23.93 -11.89
N GLY A 168 4.84 23.16 -10.80
CA GLY A 168 5.17 23.58 -9.44
C GLY A 168 4.13 24.48 -8.76
N GLU A 169 3.04 24.88 -9.43
CA GLU A 169 2.00 25.72 -8.82
C GLU A 169 1.22 24.93 -7.76
N LEU A 170 0.98 25.54 -6.59
CA LEU A 170 0.14 24.95 -5.55
C LEU A 170 -1.34 25.14 -5.92
N VAL A 171 -2.08 24.03 -5.90
CA VAL A 171 -3.51 24.02 -6.20
C VAL A 171 -4.32 23.43 -5.06
N ARG A 172 -5.62 23.76 -5.04
CA ARG A 172 -6.63 23.04 -4.26
C ARG A 172 -7.26 21.98 -5.13
N LEU A 173 -7.22 20.74 -4.69
CA LEU A 173 -7.91 19.61 -5.27
C LEU A 173 -9.15 19.34 -4.42
N ILE A 174 -10.32 19.35 -5.02
CA ILE A 174 -11.61 19.34 -4.30
C ILE A 174 -12.48 18.23 -4.85
N SER A 175 -12.98 17.37 -3.97
CA SER A 175 -14.03 16.37 -4.25
C SER A 175 -15.33 16.75 -3.55
N ALA A 176 -16.35 15.92 -3.71
CA ALA A 176 -17.60 16.05 -2.96
C ALA A 176 -17.44 15.84 -1.44
N ARG A 177 -16.28 15.34 -0.98
CA ARG A 177 -16.06 14.93 0.43
C ARG A 177 -15.06 15.80 1.15
N GLY A 178 -14.11 16.38 0.43
CA GLY A 178 -13.09 17.19 1.07
C GLY A 178 -12.20 17.91 0.07
N GLU A 179 -11.15 18.53 0.59
CA GLU A 179 -10.13 19.21 -0.19
C GLU A 179 -8.73 18.88 0.30
N ALA A 180 -7.77 18.88 -0.62
CA ALA A 180 -6.34 18.79 -0.34
C ALA A 180 -5.58 19.88 -1.11
N ARG A 181 -4.36 20.19 -0.68
CA ARG A 181 -3.48 21.14 -1.37
C ARG A 181 -2.22 20.43 -1.81
N LEU A 182 -1.92 20.53 -3.09
CA LEU A 182 -0.82 19.81 -3.73
C LEU A 182 -0.11 20.72 -4.73
N PRO A 183 1.23 20.67 -4.81
CA PRO A 183 1.95 21.21 -5.95
C PRO A 183 1.69 20.33 -7.17
N ILE A 184 1.55 20.93 -8.34
CA ILE A 184 1.36 20.18 -9.59
C ILE A 184 2.69 19.85 -10.25
N VAL A 185 2.68 18.72 -10.96
CA VAL A 185 3.70 18.35 -11.95
C VAL A 185 2.99 18.11 -13.28
N VAL A 186 3.41 18.85 -14.30
CA VAL A 186 2.91 18.63 -15.67
C VAL A 186 3.57 17.39 -16.24
N SER A 187 2.77 16.38 -16.61
CA SER A 187 3.25 15.04 -16.95
C SER A 187 2.48 14.47 -18.15
N ASP A 188 3.16 13.65 -18.94
CA ASP A 188 2.56 12.83 -20.00
C ASP A 188 2.18 11.41 -19.52
N ARG A 189 2.40 11.11 -18.26
CA ARG A 189 2.06 9.82 -17.63
C ARG A 189 0.57 9.64 -17.38
N VAL A 190 -0.18 10.72 -17.33
CA VAL A 190 -1.64 10.74 -17.17
C VAL A 190 -2.32 11.16 -18.47
N GLN A 191 -3.53 10.67 -18.71
CA GLN A 191 -4.32 11.04 -19.90
C GLN A 191 -5.10 12.35 -19.67
N PRO A 192 -5.53 13.04 -20.74
CA PRO A 192 -6.43 14.18 -20.58
C PRO A 192 -7.68 13.81 -19.79
N GLY A 193 -8.02 14.61 -18.79
CA GLY A 193 -9.14 14.36 -17.86
C GLY A 193 -8.77 13.50 -16.65
N GLU A 194 -7.54 12.96 -16.59
CA GLU A 194 -7.04 12.17 -15.48
C GLU A 194 -5.98 12.92 -14.70
N LEU A 195 -5.98 12.70 -13.38
CA LEU A 195 -4.99 13.20 -12.44
C LEU A 195 -4.42 12.03 -11.65
N PHE A 196 -3.15 12.11 -11.28
CA PHE A 196 -2.54 11.13 -10.37
C PHE A 196 -1.90 11.83 -9.18
N THR A 197 -2.02 11.21 -8.02
CA THR A 197 -1.26 11.61 -6.83
C THR A 197 -0.92 10.41 -5.97
N SER A 198 0.14 10.52 -5.18
CA SER A 198 0.46 9.55 -4.14
C SER A 198 -0.32 9.86 -2.84
N PHE A 199 -0.17 9.00 -1.83
CA PHE A 199 -0.86 9.14 -0.53
C PHE A 199 0.10 8.87 0.63
N HIS A 200 1.37 9.24 0.45
CA HIS A 200 2.42 8.88 1.40
C HIS A 200 2.60 9.90 2.52
N PHE A 201 2.08 11.10 2.34
CA PHE A 201 2.30 12.22 3.26
C PHE A 201 1.01 12.64 3.97
N PRO A 202 0.98 12.63 5.32
CA PRO A 202 -0.21 13.04 6.08
C PRO A 202 -0.51 14.54 5.95
N ASP A 203 0.49 15.36 5.60
CA ASP A 203 0.31 16.81 5.45
C ASP A 203 -0.56 17.17 4.24
N THR A 204 -0.62 16.31 3.23
CA THR A 204 -1.47 16.46 2.05
C THR A 204 -2.85 15.85 2.23
N ASP A 205 -2.96 14.84 3.11
CA ASP A 205 -4.20 14.12 3.48
C ASP A 205 -5.12 13.78 2.28
N VAL A 206 -4.53 13.26 1.22
CA VAL A 206 -5.22 12.95 -0.05
C VAL A 206 -6.42 12.02 0.14
N ASN A 207 -6.42 11.20 1.20
CA ASN A 207 -7.49 10.25 1.45
C ASN A 207 -8.84 10.91 1.76
N VAL A 208 -8.89 12.17 2.18
CA VAL A 208 -10.16 12.90 2.39
C VAL A 208 -10.93 13.13 1.08
N LEU A 209 -10.26 13.01 -0.07
CA LEU A 209 -10.85 13.21 -1.39
C LEU A 209 -11.56 11.97 -1.93
N LEU A 210 -11.22 10.78 -1.40
CA LEU A 210 -11.55 9.51 -2.02
C LEU A 210 -13.05 9.20 -1.98
N SER A 211 -13.50 8.46 -3.00
CA SER A 211 -14.86 7.94 -3.08
C SER A 211 -15.21 7.08 -1.86
N SER A 212 -16.46 7.17 -1.41
CA SER A 212 -17.02 6.25 -0.41
C SER A 212 -17.48 4.93 -1.02
N SER A 213 -17.42 4.79 -2.36
CA SER A 213 -17.76 3.56 -3.04
C SER A 213 -16.81 2.44 -2.66
N ALA A 214 -17.36 1.26 -2.41
CA ALA A 214 -16.59 0.09 -2.04
C ALA A 214 -17.23 -1.17 -2.61
N ASP A 215 -16.43 -2.19 -2.83
CA ASP A 215 -16.93 -3.52 -3.19
C ASP A 215 -17.90 -4.02 -2.13
N GLU A 216 -19.05 -4.55 -2.58
CA GLU A 216 -20.16 -4.93 -1.68
C GLU A 216 -19.76 -6.03 -0.71
N SER A 217 -18.96 -6.98 -1.13
CA SER A 217 -18.59 -8.15 -0.33
C SER A 217 -17.34 -7.93 0.51
N SER A 218 -16.29 -7.40 -0.09
CA SER A 218 -14.99 -7.20 0.56
C SER A 218 -14.86 -5.85 1.26
N LYS A 219 -15.74 -4.90 0.96
CA LYS A 219 -15.67 -3.51 1.41
C LYS A 219 -14.35 -2.80 0.99
N CYS A 220 -13.69 -3.32 -0.05
CA CYS A 220 -12.50 -2.69 -0.61
C CYS A 220 -12.87 -1.34 -1.25
N PRO A 221 -12.29 -0.22 -0.81
CA PRO A 221 -12.59 1.10 -1.36
C PRO A 221 -12.13 1.25 -2.80
N GLU A 222 -12.83 2.08 -3.54
CA GLU A 222 -12.55 2.38 -4.95
C GLU A 222 -11.50 3.50 -5.09
N TYR A 223 -10.25 3.20 -4.72
CA TYR A 223 -9.15 4.17 -4.67
C TYR A 223 -8.73 4.76 -6.01
N LYS A 224 -9.15 4.17 -7.12
CA LYS A 224 -8.66 4.52 -8.46
C LYS A 224 -9.60 5.44 -9.21
N VAL A 225 -10.79 5.68 -8.69
CA VAL A 225 -11.78 6.56 -9.32
C VAL A 225 -12.42 7.42 -8.24
N SER A 226 -12.02 8.68 -8.18
CA SER A 226 -12.69 9.72 -7.41
C SER A 226 -12.84 10.95 -8.30
N THR A 227 -13.99 11.59 -8.28
CA THR A 227 -14.20 12.78 -9.14
C THR A 227 -13.83 14.05 -8.39
N VAL A 228 -13.08 14.92 -9.07
CA VAL A 228 -12.51 16.13 -8.49
C VAL A 228 -12.55 17.32 -9.44
N ARG A 229 -12.36 18.52 -8.88
CA ARG A 229 -11.98 19.72 -9.61
C ARG A 229 -10.71 20.31 -9.03
N VAL A 230 -9.99 21.06 -9.85
CA VAL A 230 -8.74 21.76 -9.48
C VAL A 230 -9.03 23.27 -9.46
N GLU A 231 -8.64 23.91 -8.37
CA GLU A 231 -8.70 25.36 -8.22
C GLU A 231 -7.33 25.92 -7.89
N LYS A 232 -7.00 27.09 -8.44
CA LYS A 232 -5.79 27.82 -8.05
C LYS A 232 -5.88 28.26 -6.59
N VAL A 233 -4.79 28.13 -5.86
CA VAL A 233 -4.67 28.77 -4.57
C VAL A 233 -4.39 30.25 -4.81
N THR A 234 -5.31 31.13 -4.45
CA THR A 234 -5.04 32.56 -4.43
C THR A 234 -3.93 32.82 -3.39
N PRO A 235 -2.82 33.49 -3.73
CA PRO A 235 -1.75 33.71 -2.77
C PRO A 235 -2.28 34.46 -1.55
N SER A 236 -2.41 33.80 -0.43
CA SER A 236 -2.39 34.42 0.87
C SER A 236 -0.93 34.78 1.17
N ALA A 237 -0.67 35.93 1.75
CA ALA A 237 0.65 36.55 1.86
C ALA A 237 1.69 35.85 2.76
N ALA A 238 1.80 34.52 2.68
CA ALA A 238 2.85 33.76 3.34
C ALA A 238 3.57 32.86 2.31
N PRO A 239 4.90 32.89 2.24
CA PRO A 239 5.65 32.07 1.26
C PRO A 239 5.58 30.58 1.61
N ALA A 240 5.31 29.76 0.59
CA ALA A 240 5.49 28.31 0.67
C ALA A 240 6.99 27.95 0.78
N PRO A 241 7.36 26.92 1.51
CA PRO A 241 8.74 26.43 1.54
C PRO A 241 9.18 25.94 0.14
N PRO A 242 10.47 26.01 -0.18
CA PRO A 242 10.97 25.58 -1.48
C PRO A 242 10.80 24.07 -1.67
N ILE A 243 10.25 23.70 -2.83
CA ILE A 243 10.04 22.30 -3.25
C ILE A 243 11.33 21.80 -3.89
N HIS A 244 11.91 20.75 -3.35
CA HIS A 244 13.02 20.03 -3.98
C HIS A 244 12.51 18.71 -4.59
N VAL A 245 12.13 18.77 -5.87
CA VAL A 245 11.88 17.56 -6.66
C VAL A 245 13.11 17.32 -7.54
N MET A 246 13.90 16.30 -7.21
CA MET A 246 14.99 15.84 -8.07
C MET A 246 14.42 14.74 -8.97
N LEU A 247 14.08 15.10 -10.21
CA LEU A 247 13.71 14.12 -11.24
C LEU A 247 14.98 13.33 -11.62
N ILE A 248 15.01 12.06 -11.24
CA ILE A 248 16.01 11.12 -11.76
C ILE A 248 15.47 10.65 -13.12
N THR A 249 16.11 11.10 -14.19
CA THR A 249 15.93 10.62 -15.57
C THR A 249 16.54 9.25 -15.74
#